data_6d58fd54f9501bb53f2b540d11ae7968
#
_entry.id   6d58fd54f9501bb53f2b540d11ae7968
#
_cell.length_a   1.000
_cell.length_b   1.000
_cell.length_c   1.000
_cell.angle_alpha   90.00
_cell.angle_beta   90.00
_cell.angle_gamma   90.00
#
_symmetry.space_group_name_H-M   'P 1'
#
loop_
_entity.id
_entity.type
_entity.pdbx_description
1 polymer ?
#
loop_
_entity_poly.entity_id
_entity_poly.type
_entity_poly.pdbx_seq_one_letter_code
_entity_poly.pdbx_strand_id
1 'polypeptide(L)'
;MKTLRQIMTLLVMACIVFASSTAFAASLQDEVLNEVNLERTAAGIQPLSGIVYLDQAAGTRAQEAGILFAHQRPDGSPVKSVLNGASCSWFGENLAISSVVDAKKIVRAWMGSPTHCANLLNHHFTKMGVSCVRGNDGHYYWAMELIGD
;
A
#
# COMPACT_ATOMS: atom_id res chain seq x y z
N MET A 1 20.72 77.45 -12.78
CA MET A 1 20.61 76.25 -13.64
C MET A 1 20.64 75.03 -12.70
N LYS A 2 19.49 74.45 -12.41
CA LYS A 2 19.35 73.31 -11.49
C LYS A 2 19.14 72.04 -12.32
N THR A 3 20.13 71.16 -12.30
CA THR A 3 20.05 69.85 -12.94
C THR A 3 19.16 68.93 -12.12
N LEU A 4 18.06 68.53 -12.74
CA LEU A 4 17.07 67.59 -12.21
C LEU A 4 17.65 66.20 -12.28
N ARG A 5 18.13 65.65 -11.17
CA ARG A 5 18.51 64.25 -11.06
C ARG A 5 17.22 63.42 -10.95
N GLN A 6 16.86 62.76 -12.01
CA GLN A 6 15.82 61.71 -11.98
C GLN A 6 16.38 60.50 -11.27
N ILE A 7 15.84 60.22 -10.08
CA ILE A 7 16.04 58.98 -9.37
C ILE A 7 15.08 57.95 -9.96
N MET A 8 15.59 57.09 -10.81
CA MET A 8 14.85 55.94 -11.35
C MET A 8 14.85 54.85 -10.29
N THR A 9 13.79 54.74 -9.52
CA THR A 9 13.59 53.70 -8.55
C THR A 9 13.22 52.42 -9.31
N LEU A 10 14.14 51.50 -9.44
CA LEU A 10 13.90 50.17 -9.98
C LEU A 10 13.06 49.39 -8.97
N LEU A 11 11.77 49.26 -9.24
CA LEU A 11 10.88 48.38 -8.47
C LEU A 11 11.16 46.95 -8.91
N VAL A 12 12.02 46.22 -8.18
CA VAL A 12 12.20 44.80 -8.37
C VAL A 12 10.99 44.08 -7.76
N MET A 13 10.03 43.78 -8.59
CA MET A 13 8.86 42.98 -8.24
C MET A 13 9.33 41.51 -8.15
N ALA A 14 9.71 41.06 -6.95
CA ALA A 14 9.99 39.66 -6.68
C ALA A 14 8.67 38.88 -6.78
N CYS A 15 8.44 38.24 -7.93
CA CYS A 15 7.39 37.22 -8.07
C CYS A 15 7.79 36.04 -7.22
N ILE A 16 7.28 35.98 -5.98
CA ILE A 16 7.34 34.76 -5.18
C ILE A 16 6.33 33.79 -5.80
N VAL A 17 6.82 32.91 -6.66
CA VAL A 17 6.05 31.77 -7.14
C VAL A 17 5.89 30.83 -5.93
N PHE A 18 4.75 30.92 -5.25
CA PHE A 18 4.31 29.86 -4.36
C PHE A 18 4.02 28.62 -5.23
N ALA A 19 5.02 27.76 -5.37
CA ALA A 19 4.79 26.41 -5.82
C ALA A 19 3.94 25.74 -4.73
N SER A 20 2.62 25.75 -4.92
CA SER A 20 1.72 24.91 -4.13
C SER A 20 2.08 23.48 -4.46
N SER A 21 2.95 22.87 -3.67
CA SER A 21 3.11 21.44 -3.68
C SER A 21 1.78 20.88 -3.17
N THR A 22 0.90 20.47 -4.09
CA THR A 22 -0.21 19.60 -3.76
C THR A 22 0.44 18.29 -3.30
N ALA A 23 0.63 18.16 -2.00
CA ALA A 23 0.95 16.86 -1.42
C ALA A 23 -0.27 15.98 -1.72
N PHE A 24 -0.15 15.11 -2.72
CA PHE A 24 -1.11 14.02 -2.90
C PHE A 24 -1.06 13.21 -1.61
N ALA A 25 -2.20 13.10 -0.93
CA ALA A 25 -2.31 12.17 0.19
C ALA A 25 -1.93 10.78 -0.34
N ALA A 26 -1.03 10.10 0.35
CA ALA A 26 -0.66 8.73 0.00
C ALA A 26 -1.93 7.86 0.01
N SER A 27 -2.04 6.95 -0.95
CA SER A 27 -3.13 5.98 -0.94
C SER A 27 -2.95 5.01 0.24
N LEU A 28 -4.03 4.35 0.67
CA LEU A 28 -3.93 3.30 1.69
C LEU A 28 -2.92 2.21 1.29
N GLN A 29 -2.87 1.88 0.00
CA GLN A 29 -1.92 0.92 -0.56
C GLN A 29 -0.48 1.38 -0.37
N ASP A 30 -0.19 2.66 -0.66
CA ASP A 30 1.14 3.23 -0.47
C ASP A 30 1.53 3.28 1.01
N GLU A 31 0.59 3.61 1.90
CA GLU A 31 0.83 3.61 3.34
C GLU A 31 1.20 2.22 3.86
N VAL A 32 0.44 1.18 3.47
CA VAL A 32 0.73 -0.21 3.86
C VAL A 32 2.05 -0.69 3.26
N LEU A 33 2.31 -0.40 1.97
CA LEU A 33 3.57 -0.73 1.31
C LEU A 33 4.77 -0.12 2.04
N ASN A 34 4.66 1.15 2.43
CA ASN A 34 5.72 1.84 3.17
C ASN A 34 5.97 1.19 4.53
N GLU A 35 4.93 0.88 5.30
CA GLU A 35 5.07 0.23 6.62
C GLU A 35 5.70 -1.17 6.48
N VAL A 36 5.27 -1.98 5.49
CA VAL A 36 5.87 -3.29 5.20
C VAL A 36 7.35 -3.15 4.83
N ASN A 37 7.69 -2.18 3.99
CA ASN A 37 9.06 -1.96 3.55
C ASN A 37 9.98 -1.44 4.66
N LEU A 38 9.44 -0.71 5.65
CA LEU A 38 10.19 -0.37 6.87
C LEU A 38 10.59 -1.63 7.64
N GLU A 39 9.67 -2.58 7.85
CA GLU A 39 9.95 -3.86 8.54
C GLU A 39 10.96 -4.72 7.75
N ARG A 40 10.79 -4.82 6.42
CA ARG A 40 11.71 -5.56 5.55
C ARG A 40 13.11 -4.96 5.57
N THR A 41 13.23 -3.64 5.47
CA THR A 41 14.52 -2.94 5.52
C THR A 41 15.19 -3.13 6.87
N ALA A 42 14.45 -3.04 7.97
CA ALA A 42 14.96 -3.30 9.32
C ALA A 42 15.49 -4.74 9.49
N ALA A 43 14.89 -5.70 8.76
CA ALA A 43 15.33 -7.09 8.71
C ALA A 43 16.44 -7.36 7.66
N GLY A 44 16.93 -6.33 6.94
CA GLY A 44 17.95 -6.49 5.90
C GLY A 44 17.45 -7.14 4.61
N ILE A 45 16.12 -7.09 4.36
CA ILE A 45 15.47 -7.71 3.20
C ILE A 45 15.10 -6.62 2.19
N GLN A 46 15.21 -6.92 0.89
CA GLN A 46 14.87 -5.96 -0.17
C GLN A 46 13.40 -5.52 -0.07
N PRO A 47 13.12 -4.22 -0.27
CA PRO A 47 11.75 -3.70 -0.31
C PRO A 47 10.91 -4.36 -1.40
N LEU A 48 9.61 -4.44 -1.17
CA LEU A 48 8.62 -4.83 -2.16
C LEU A 48 8.24 -3.64 -3.04
N SER A 49 7.82 -3.92 -4.27
CA SER A 49 7.16 -2.96 -5.15
C SER A 49 5.65 -3.15 -5.10
N GLY A 50 4.90 -2.06 -4.99
CA GLY A 50 3.43 -2.08 -5.13
C GLY A 50 3.02 -2.22 -6.58
N ILE A 51 2.00 -3.02 -6.87
CA ILE A 51 1.48 -3.23 -8.23
C ILE A 51 -0.04 -3.15 -8.21
N VAL A 52 -0.63 -2.25 -8.98
CA VAL A 52 -2.08 -2.03 -9.09
C VAL A 52 -2.84 -3.33 -9.40
N TYR A 53 -2.29 -4.20 -10.22
CA TYR A 53 -2.88 -5.49 -10.52
C TYR A 53 -3.05 -6.36 -9.25
N LEU A 54 -2.08 -6.36 -8.35
CA LEU A 54 -2.18 -7.08 -7.08
C LEU A 54 -3.12 -6.38 -6.09
N ASP A 55 -3.23 -5.04 -6.13
CA ASP A 55 -4.24 -4.33 -5.35
C ASP A 55 -5.66 -4.73 -5.76
N GLN A 56 -5.89 -4.94 -7.07
CA GLN A 56 -7.16 -5.44 -7.59
C GLN A 56 -7.44 -6.88 -7.14
N ALA A 57 -6.44 -7.75 -7.21
CA ALA A 57 -6.54 -9.12 -6.71
C ALA A 57 -6.84 -9.12 -5.19
N ALA A 58 -6.12 -8.32 -4.42
CA ALA A 58 -6.36 -8.14 -2.98
C ALA A 58 -7.77 -7.57 -2.72
N GLY A 59 -8.27 -6.66 -3.56
CA GLY A 59 -9.64 -6.15 -3.47
C GLY A 59 -10.69 -7.25 -3.60
N THR A 60 -10.52 -8.15 -4.57
CA THR A 60 -11.37 -9.34 -4.73
C THR A 60 -11.29 -10.22 -3.48
N ARG A 61 -10.08 -10.52 -2.98
CA ARG A 61 -9.89 -11.37 -1.81
C ARG A 61 -10.43 -10.74 -0.52
N ALA A 62 -10.29 -9.44 -0.34
CA ALA A 62 -10.86 -8.73 0.81
C ALA A 62 -12.41 -8.82 0.82
N GLN A 63 -13.07 -8.71 -0.34
CA GLN A 63 -14.50 -8.93 -0.47
C GLN A 63 -14.88 -10.39 -0.16
N GLU A 64 -14.15 -11.35 -0.70
CA GLU A 64 -14.36 -12.78 -0.44
C GLU A 64 -14.12 -13.15 1.03
N ALA A 65 -13.12 -12.54 1.69
CA ALA A 65 -12.86 -12.72 3.12
C ALA A 65 -14.04 -12.25 4.00
N GLY A 66 -14.82 -11.26 3.54
CA GLY A 66 -16.07 -10.84 4.19
C GLY A 66 -17.20 -11.87 4.07
N ILE A 67 -17.09 -12.84 3.16
CA ILE A 67 -18.04 -13.96 2.97
C ILE A 67 -17.50 -15.21 3.69
N LEU A 68 -16.24 -15.53 3.44
CA LEU A 68 -15.54 -16.68 4.02
C LEU A 68 -14.10 -16.24 4.41
N PHE A 69 -13.85 -16.07 5.71
CA PHE A 69 -12.54 -15.70 6.21
C PHE A 69 -11.60 -16.91 6.21
N ALA A 70 -11.04 -17.22 5.05
CA ALA A 70 -10.16 -18.36 4.81
C ALA A 70 -9.22 -18.11 3.65
N HIS A 71 -8.09 -18.85 3.60
CA HIS A 71 -7.17 -18.88 2.44
C HIS A 71 -7.70 -19.74 1.28
N GLN A 72 -9.00 -20.00 1.25
CA GLN A 72 -9.74 -20.62 0.17
C GLN A 72 -10.79 -19.63 -0.33
N ARG A 73 -11.04 -19.59 -1.62
CA ARG A 73 -12.08 -18.74 -2.20
C ARG A 73 -13.47 -19.32 -1.91
N PRO A 74 -14.52 -18.49 -1.79
CA PRO A 74 -15.88 -18.96 -1.51
C PRO A 74 -16.44 -19.96 -2.53
N ASP A 75 -15.94 -19.92 -3.76
CA ASP A 75 -16.31 -20.84 -4.84
C ASP A 75 -15.54 -22.18 -4.78
N GLY A 76 -14.67 -22.36 -3.80
CA GLY A 76 -13.82 -23.53 -3.62
C GLY A 76 -12.54 -23.55 -4.47
N SER A 77 -12.33 -22.55 -5.33
CA SER A 77 -11.10 -22.47 -6.13
C SER A 77 -9.87 -22.12 -5.24
N PRO A 78 -8.66 -22.51 -5.68
CA PRO A 78 -7.44 -22.14 -4.98
C PRO A 78 -7.26 -20.62 -4.91
N VAL A 79 -6.77 -20.09 -3.78
CA VAL A 79 -6.55 -18.65 -3.60
C VAL A 79 -5.71 -18.03 -4.72
N LYS A 80 -4.66 -18.69 -5.18
CA LYS A 80 -3.81 -18.21 -6.29
C LYS A 80 -4.59 -17.94 -7.59
N SER A 81 -5.79 -18.52 -7.76
CA SER A 81 -6.62 -18.26 -8.95
C SER A 81 -7.09 -16.80 -9.04
N VAL A 82 -7.04 -16.03 -7.96
CA VAL A 82 -7.32 -14.59 -7.97
C VAL A 82 -6.37 -13.81 -8.89
N LEU A 83 -5.20 -14.36 -9.18
CA LEU A 83 -4.23 -13.80 -10.11
C LEU A 83 -4.62 -13.95 -11.59
N ASN A 84 -5.80 -14.51 -11.91
CA ASN A 84 -6.33 -14.63 -13.27
C ASN A 84 -5.31 -15.16 -14.30
N GLY A 85 -4.50 -16.15 -13.88
CA GLY A 85 -3.53 -16.81 -14.75
C GLY A 85 -2.15 -16.10 -14.84
N ALA A 86 -1.91 -15.01 -14.10
CA ALA A 86 -0.57 -14.45 -14.03
C ALA A 86 0.38 -15.45 -13.39
N SER A 87 1.55 -15.63 -14.02
CA SER A 87 2.57 -16.57 -13.56
C SER A 87 3.42 -15.94 -12.45
N CYS A 88 3.72 -16.74 -11.43
CA CYS A 88 4.71 -16.42 -10.41
C CYS A 88 5.24 -17.71 -9.80
N SER A 89 6.52 -17.73 -9.40
CA SER A 89 7.13 -18.87 -8.72
C SER A 89 6.72 -18.93 -7.25
N TRP A 90 6.53 -17.77 -6.63
CA TRP A 90 6.15 -17.63 -5.23
C TRP A 90 4.84 -16.85 -5.11
N PHE A 91 3.93 -17.36 -4.29
CA PHE A 91 2.67 -16.71 -3.96
C PHE A 91 2.43 -16.80 -2.46
N GLY A 92 1.93 -15.73 -1.86
CA GLY A 92 1.53 -15.67 -0.46
C GLY A 92 0.35 -14.73 -0.27
N GLU A 93 -0.44 -15.00 0.76
CA GLU A 93 -1.58 -14.18 1.14
C GLU A 93 -1.54 -13.92 2.64
N ASN A 94 -1.81 -12.70 3.05
CA ASN A 94 -2.14 -12.33 4.43
C ASN A 94 -3.56 -11.78 4.48
N LEU A 95 -4.37 -12.31 5.39
CA LEU A 95 -5.72 -11.81 5.68
C LEU A 95 -5.78 -11.21 7.08
N ALA A 96 -6.68 -10.25 7.29
CA ALA A 96 -7.00 -9.75 8.62
C ALA A 96 -8.41 -9.16 8.68
N ILE A 97 -8.91 -9.02 9.92
CA ILE A 97 -10.15 -8.30 10.25
C ILE A 97 -9.79 -7.21 11.25
N SER A 98 -10.33 -6.03 11.06
CA SER A 98 -10.13 -4.91 11.99
C SER A 98 -11.41 -4.09 12.17
N SER A 99 -11.45 -3.28 13.23
CA SER A 99 -12.53 -2.30 13.46
C SER A 99 -12.24 -0.93 12.87
N VAL A 100 -11.01 -0.69 12.40
CA VAL A 100 -10.55 0.59 11.85
C VAL A 100 -9.67 0.36 10.64
N VAL A 101 -9.60 1.35 9.75
CA VAL A 101 -8.65 1.39 8.63
C VAL A 101 -7.40 2.15 9.10
N ASP A 102 -6.30 1.42 9.28
CA ASP A 102 -5.04 1.97 9.78
C ASP A 102 -3.88 1.09 9.29
N ALA A 103 -3.10 1.61 8.36
CA ALA A 103 -1.99 0.88 7.73
C ALA A 103 -0.95 0.39 8.74
N LYS A 104 -0.59 1.23 9.70
CA LYS A 104 0.41 0.89 10.70
C LYS A 104 -0.07 -0.19 11.66
N LYS A 105 -1.34 -0.12 12.08
CA LYS A 105 -1.93 -1.14 12.95
C LYS A 105 -2.04 -2.49 12.28
N ILE A 106 -2.44 -2.53 11.00
CA ILE A 106 -2.59 -3.80 10.29
C ILE A 106 -1.24 -4.47 10.04
N VAL A 107 -0.22 -3.71 9.63
CA VAL A 107 1.14 -4.26 9.45
C VAL A 107 1.71 -4.76 10.77
N ARG A 108 1.53 -4.01 11.86
CA ARG A 108 1.93 -4.46 13.19
C ARG A 108 1.21 -5.75 13.62
N ALA A 109 -0.07 -5.89 13.33
CA ALA A 109 -0.83 -7.11 13.63
C ALA A 109 -0.28 -8.30 12.84
N TRP A 110 0.02 -8.14 11.56
CA TRP A 110 0.65 -9.18 10.74
C TRP A 110 2.06 -9.52 11.23
N MET A 111 2.88 -8.53 11.59
CA MET A 111 4.21 -8.78 12.16
C MET A 111 4.15 -9.51 13.50
N GLY A 112 3.10 -9.31 14.29
CA GLY A 112 2.86 -10.02 15.55
C GLY A 112 2.38 -11.47 15.39
N SER A 113 2.03 -11.90 14.18
CA SER A 113 1.57 -13.26 13.87
C SER A 113 2.68 -14.04 13.14
N PRO A 114 3.16 -15.17 13.66
CA PRO A 114 4.29 -15.88 13.07
C PRO A 114 4.12 -16.23 11.59
N THR A 115 2.92 -16.67 11.19
CA THR A 115 2.64 -17.06 9.80
C THR A 115 2.57 -15.83 8.86
N HIS A 116 1.92 -14.76 9.30
CA HIS A 116 1.84 -13.53 8.51
C HIS A 116 3.19 -12.81 8.44
N CYS A 117 3.94 -12.78 9.55
CA CYS A 117 5.29 -12.23 9.60
C CYS A 117 6.23 -12.99 8.65
N ALA A 118 6.13 -14.31 8.59
CA ALA A 118 6.92 -15.12 7.66
C ALA A 118 6.67 -14.75 6.20
N ASN A 119 5.44 -14.40 5.82
CA ASN A 119 5.15 -13.87 4.50
C ASN A 119 5.76 -12.48 4.28
N LEU A 120 5.57 -11.55 5.22
CA LEU A 120 6.09 -10.17 5.08
C LEU A 120 7.60 -10.14 4.96
N LEU A 121 8.31 -11.03 5.66
CA LEU A 121 9.78 -11.10 5.68
C LEU A 121 10.35 -12.16 4.73
N ASN A 122 9.54 -12.75 3.86
CA ASN A 122 10.04 -13.71 2.89
C ASN A 122 10.80 -13.00 1.76
N HIS A 123 12.08 -13.35 1.60
CA HIS A 123 12.96 -12.74 0.60
C HIS A 123 12.62 -13.12 -0.85
N HIS A 124 11.82 -14.17 -1.06
CA HIS A 124 11.37 -14.57 -2.40
C HIS A 124 10.28 -13.64 -2.95
N PHE A 125 9.56 -12.93 -2.09
CA PHE A 125 8.58 -11.95 -2.57
C PHE A 125 9.25 -10.65 -2.98
N THR A 126 8.85 -10.13 -4.13
CA THR A 126 9.36 -8.89 -4.73
C THR A 126 8.26 -7.87 -5.00
N LYS A 127 7.01 -8.30 -5.02
CA LYS A 127 5.85 -7.47 -5.37
C LYS A 127 4.69 -7.74 -4.41
N MET A 128 3.91 -6.71 -4.15
CA MET A 128 2.72 -6.82 -3.32
C MET A 128 1.56 -5.97 -3.84
N GLY A 129 0.37 -6.36 -3.45
CA GLY A 129 -0.82 -5.52 -3.47
C GLY A 129 -1.62 -5.73 -2.20
N VAL A 130 -2.38 -4.72 -1.80
CA VAL A 130 -3.20 -4.76 -0.59
C VAL A 130 -4.52 -4.04 -0.82
N SER A 131 -5.57 -4.54 -0.20
CA SER A 131 -6.85 -3.87 -0.17
C SER A 131 -7.57 -4.09 1.15
N CYS A 132 -8.50 -3.17 1.42
CA CYS A 132 -9.33 -3.19 2.62
C CYS A 132 -10.77 -2.85 2.22
N VAL A 133 -11.73 -3.68 2.59
CA VAL A 133 -13.15 -3.44 2.34
C VAL A 133 -13.96 -3.54 3.62
N ARG A 134 -15.02 -2.76 3.71
CA ARG A 134 -15.95 -2.84 4.84
C ARG A 134 -16.98 -3.93 4.59
N GLY A 135 -17.07 -4.89 5.52
CA GLY A 135 -18.10 -5.92 5.51
C GLY A 135 -19.46 -5.44 5.99
N ASN A 136 -20.49 -6.24 5.75
CA ASN A 136 -21.86 -5.95 6.19
C ASN A 136 -22.02 -5.98 7.73
N ASP A 137 -21.10 -6.64 8.41
CA ASP A 137 -21.02 -6.70 9.87
C ASP A 137 -20.35 -5.46 10.50
N GLY A 138 -19.92 -4.51 9.65
CA GLY A 138 -19.28 -3.27 10.06
C GLY A 138 -17.77 -3.37 10.26
N HIS A 139 -17.17 -4.56 10.20
CA HIS A 139 -15.73 -4.76 10.26
C HIS A 139 -15.06 -4.48 8.91
N TYR A 140 -13.74 -4.29 8.96
CA TYR A 140 -12.91 -4.12 7.77
C TYR A 140 -12.12 -5.41 7.53
N TYR A 141 -12.25 -5.94 6.32
CA TYR A 141 -11.56 -7.13 5.83
C TYR A 141 -10.38 -6.72 4.97
N TRP A 142 -9.22 -7.22 5.31
CA TRP A 142 -7.97 -6.92 4.64
C TRP A 142 -7.45 -8.16 3.94
N ALA A 143 -6.94 -7.95 2.73
CA ALA A 143 -6.15 -8.94 2.04
C ALA A 143 -4.88 -8.30 1.48
N MET A 144 -3.79 -9.02 1.54
CA MET A 144 -2.51 -8.68 0.93
C MET A 144 -2.06 -9.86 0.10
N GLU A 145 -1.78 -9.62 -1.18
CA GLU A 145 -1.24 -10.58 -2.11
C GLU A 145 0.24 -10.30 -2.36
N LEU A 146 1.04 -11.35 -2.29
CA LEU A 146 2.49 -11.30 -2.42
C LEU A 146 2.94 -12.25 -3.53
N ILE A 147 3.79 -11.78 -4.43
CA ILE A 147 4.37 -12.62 -5.47
C ILE A 147 5.87 -12.41 -5.61
N GLY A 148 6.54 -13.44 -6.14
CA GLY A 148 7.94 -13.43 -6.54
C GLY A 148 8.16 -14.30 -7.77
N ASP A 149 9.13 -13.93 -8.57
CA ASP A 149 9.52 -14.62 -9.80
C ASP A 149 10.56 -15.70 -9.53
#